data_923418850b9e93f600e0c56921dc051d
#
_entry.id   923418850b9e93f600e0c56921dc051d
#
_cell.length_a   1.000
_cell.length_b   1.000
_cell.length_c   1.000
_cell.angle_alpha   90.00
_cell.angle_beta   90.00
_cell.angle_gamma   90.00
#
_symmetry.space_group_name_H-M   'P 1'
#
loop_
_entity.id
_entity.type
_entity.pdbx_description
1 polymer ?
#
loop_
_entity_poly.entity_id
_entity_poly.type
_entity_poly.pdbx_seq_one_letter_code
_entity_poly.pdbx_strand_id
1 'polypeptide(L)'
;IFPEMNILTITEGIDINIYEKGAELKERTIDVLEIGRKKANFFATPLNASINHIKTGNFDRTFKTDEEFRKALSDTKITITVPRCDVDKEVAGDIETLTQRYWECMLSRIVMVGRAPQELIDLIGYNPVIEWDGINATPLVENILNNIDEYQNLVDKNYQTAIKVASWNIRMKQIMNFLKNKEYDI
;
A
#
# COMPACT_ATOMS: atom_id res chain seq x y z
N ILE A 1 1.67 31.59 -9.26
CA ILE A 1 0.38 31.04 -8.80
C ILE A 1 -0.68 31.85 -9.55
N PHE A 2 -1.61 31.18 -10.19
CA PHE A 2 -2.70 31.80 -10.94
C PHE A 2 -3.94 31.83 -10.04
N PRO A 3 -4.30 32.97 -9.41
CA PRO A 3 -5.35 33.04 -8.37
C PRO A 3 -6.75 32.73 -8.93
N GLU A 4 -6.93 32.81 -10.25
CA GLU A 4 -8.21 32.52 -10.92
C GLU A 4 -8.31 31.05 -11.42
N MET A 5 -7.29 30.24 -11.22
CA MET A 5 -7.29 28.86 -11.68
C MET A 5 -8.13 27.97 -10.73
N ASN A 6 -9.09 27.28 -11.31
CA ASN A 6 -9.83 26.24 -10.61
C ASN A 6 -8.96 24.96 -10.50
N ILE A 7 -8.58 24.58 -9.30
CA ILE A 7 -7.71 23.42 -9.05
C ILE A 7 -8.53 22.34 -8.32
N LEU A 8 -8.43 21.10 -8.80
CA LEU A 8 -8.91 19.90 -8.11
C LEU A 8 -7.72 18.98 -7.86
N THR A 9 -7.46 18.67 -6.61
CA THR A 9 -6.50 17.63 -6.23
C THR A 9 -7.26 16.32 -6.01
N ILE A 10 -6.82 15.26 -6.67
CA ILE A 10 -7.36 13.91 -6.52
C ILE A 10 -6.23 12.92 -6.30
N THR A 11 -6.48 11.91 -5.47
CA THR A 11 -5.55 10.80 -5.30
C THR A 11 -5.56 9.88 -6.50
N GLU A 12 -4.51 9.10 -6.70
CA GLU A 12 -4.48 8.06 -7.72
C GLU A 12 -5.58 7.00 -7.44
N GLY A 13 -6.26 6.57 -8.49
CA GLY A 13 -7.22 5.47 -8.43
C GLY A 13 -6.58 4.13 -8.82
N ILE A 14 -7.31 3.04 -8.58
CA ILE A 14 -6.89 1.70 -8.97
C ILE A 14 -8.08 0.89 -9.53
N ASP A 15 -7.81 -0.11 -10.37
CA ASP A 15 -8.84 -1.09 -10.71
C ASP A 15 -8.99 -2.11 -9.57
N ILE A 16 -10.07 -1.96 -8.81
CA ILE A 16 -10.32 -2.80 -7.63
C ILE A 16 -10.70 -4.24 -7.97
N ASN A 17 -11.06 -4.53 -9.23
CA ASN A 17 -11.58 -5.84 -9.64
C ASN A 17 -10.47 -6.84 -10.00
N ILE A 18 -9.24 -6.38 -10.20
CA ILE A 18 -8.12 -7.24 -10.60
C ILE A 18 -7.36 -7.83 -9.39
N TYR A 19 -7.66 -7.38 -8.18
CA TYR A 19 -7.00 -7.85 -6.95
C TYR A 19 -7.86 -8.89 -6.24
N GLU A 20 -7.21 -9.93 -5.75
CA GLU A 20 -7.86 -11.00 -5.00
C GLU A 20 -7.74 -10.74 -3.50
N LYS A 21 -8.84 -10.97 -2.79
CA LYS A 21 -8.92 -10.81 -1.33
C LYS A 21 -7.94 -11.72 -0.57
N GLY A 22 -7.59 -12.88 -1.16
CA GLY A 22 -6.77 -13.90 -0.52
C GLY A 22 -7.48 -14.64 0.63
N ALA A 23 -6.81 -15.66 1.15
CA ALA A 23 -7.23 -16.41 2.32
C ALA A 23 -7.07 -15.60 3.62
N GLU A 24 -7.46 -16.16 4.74
CA GLU A 24 -7.16 -15.62 6.07
C GLU A 24 -5.63 -15.55 6.26
N LEU A 25 -5.15 -14.55 7.02
CA LEU A 25 -3.70 -14.30 7.14
C LEU A 25 -2.90 -15.53 7.57
N LYS A 26 -3.41 -16.32 8.51
CA LYS A 26 -2.74 -17.53 9.00
C LYS A 26 -2.55 -18.63 7.97
N GLU A 27 -3.39 -18.64 6.93
CA GLU A 27 -3.39 -19.66 5.87
C GLU A 27 -2.45 -19.32 4.73
N ARG A 28 -1.90 -18.10 4.70
CA ARG A 28 -1.03 -17.61 3.63
C ARG A 28 0.38 -18.16 3.76
N THR A 29 1.03 -18.38 2.62
CA THR A 29 2.35 -19.03 2.57
C THR A 29 3.52 -18.06 2.50
N ILE A 30 3.32 -16.82 2.02
CA ILE A 30 4.35 -15.80 1.97
C ILE A 30 4.27 -14.96 3.24
N ASP A 31 5.25 -15.11 4.14
CA ASP A 31 5.25 -14.37 5.39
C ASP A 31 5.57 -12.90 5.20
N VAL A 32 6.59 -12.59 4.38
CA VAL A 32 7.00 -11.22 4.08
C VAL A 32 7.29 -11.05 2.60
N LEU A 33 6.67 -10.07 1.97
CA LEU A 33 6.95 -9.68 0.59
C LEU A 33 7.47 -8.24 0.56
N GLU A 34 8.76 -8.07 0.23
CA GLU A 34 9.31 -6.75 -0.04
C GLU A 34 9.17 -6.41 -1.53
N ILE A 35 8.48 -5.31 -1.82
CA ILE A 35 8.09 -4.93 -3.17
C ILE A 35 8.73 -3.60 -3.56
N GLY A 36 9.22 -3.53 -4.80
CA GLY A 36 9.65 -2.30 -5.42
C GLY A 36 11.17 -2.08 -5.46
N ARG A 37 11.57 -0.91 -5.93
CA ARG A 37 12.98 -0.52 -6.05
C ARG A 37 13.53 -0.23 -4.67
N LYS A 38 14.58 -0.97 -4.29
CA LYS A 38 15.16 -0.81 -2.96
C LYS A 38 16.29 0.19 -2.98
N LYS A 39 16.15 1.23 -2.17
CA LYS A 39 17.25 2.08 -1.72
C LYS A 39 17.47 2.00 -0.20
N ALA A 40 16.58 1.33 0.54
CA ALA A 40 16.68 1.16 1.99
C ALA A 40 16.75 -0.31 2.38
N ASN A 41 17.50 -0.59 3.43
CA ASN A 41 17.50 -1.89 4.10
C ASN A 41 16.56 -1.80 5.31
N PHE A 42 15.39 -2.40 5.20
CA PHE A 42 14.38 -2.39 6.26
C PHE A 42 14.71 -3.35 7.42
N PHE A 43 15.52 -4.36 7.16
CA PHE A 43 15.88 -5.40 8.10
C PHE A 43 17.38 -5.29 8.45
N ALA A 44 17.70 -4.47 9.46
CA ALA A 44 19.08 -4.31 9.93
C ALA A 44 19.62 -5.62 10.53
N THR A 45 18.75 -6.44 11.13
CA THR A 45 19.03 -7.84 11.47
C THR A 45 18.24 -8.77 10.55
N PRO A 46 18.82 -9.90 10.10
CA PRO A 46 18.09 -10.87 9.28
C PRO A 46 16.85 -11.39 10.00
N LEU A 47 15.77 -11.63 9.25
CA LEU A 47 14.61 -12.38 9.73
C LEU A 47 15.00 -13.83 10.05
N ASN A 48 14.25 -14.47 10.93
CA ASN A 48 14.42 -15.89 11.24
C ASN A 48 14.36 -16.71 9.93
N ALA A 49 15.26 -17.72 9.80
CA ALA A 49 15.38 -18.55 8.60
C ALA A 49 14.12 -19.37 8.25
N SER A 50 13.20 -19.55 9.21
CA SER A 50 11.91 -20.19 8.97
C SER A 50 10.87 -19.30 8.29
N ILE A 51 11.11 -17.98 8.21
CA ILE A 51 10.21 -17.00 7.60
C ILE A 51 10.37 -17.04 6.08
N ASN A 52 9.26 -17.29 5.38
CA ASN A 52 9.24 -17.22 3.91
C ASN A 52 9.25 -15.75 3.47
N HIS A 53 10.45 -15.24 3.19
CA HIS A 53 10.71 -13.86 2.83
C HIS A 53 11.09 -13.72 1.35
N ILE A 54 10.21 -13.13 0.56
CA ILE A 54 10.42 -12.87 -0.86
C ILE A 54 10.79 -11.39 -1.06
N LYS A 55 11.87 -11.17 -1.83
CA LYS A 55 12.34 -9.84 -2.20
C LYS A 55 12.25 -9.65 -3.71
N THR A 56 11.57 -8.58 -4.15
CA THR A 56 11.64 -8.21 -5.56
C THR A 56 12.82 -7.28 -5.80
N GLY A 57 13.66 -7.59 -6.79
CA GLY A 57 14.82 -6.78 -7.16
C GLY A 57 14.48 -5.69 -8.20
N ASN A 58 15.41 -4.74 -8.40
CA ASN A 58 15.26 -3.68 -9.40
C ASN A 58 15.27 -4.22 -10.85
N PHE A 59 15.92 -5.35 -11.09
CA PHE A 59 16.12 -5.94 -12.42
C PHE A 59 15.68 -7.39 -12.53
N ASP A 60 15.45 -8.06 -11.41
CA ASP A 60 14.96 -9.44 -11.39
C ASP A 60 13.44 -9.43 -11.48
N ARG A 61 12.92 -10.01 -12.55
CA ARG A 61 11.49 -10.29 -12.63
C ARG A 61 11.18 -11.51 -11.74
N THR A 62 11.09 -11.27 -10.44
CA THR A 62 10.64 -12.28 -9.47
C THR A 62 9.29 -12.86 -9.89
N PHE A 63 8.42 -11.99 -10.41
CA PHE A 63 7.15 -12.37 -11.02
C PHE A 63 7.20 -12.08 -12.52
N LYS A 64 6.87 -13.07 -13.35
CA LYS A 64 6.93 -12.96 -14.82
C LYS A 64 5.76 -12.17 -15.40
N THR A 65 4.62 -12.21 -14.71
CA THR A 65 3.37 -11.56 -15.13
C THR A 65 2.76 -10.76 -13.98
N ASP A 66 1.89 -9.80 -14.34
CA ASP A 66 1.12 -9.05 -13.34
C ASP A 66 0.15 -9.96 -12.58
N GLU A 67 -0.31 -11.04 -13.20
CA GLU A 67 -1.18 -12.04 -12.56
C GLU A 67 -0.42 -12.80 -11.47
N GLU A 68 0.80 -13.28 -11.76
CA GLU A 68 1.67 -13.92 -10.75
C GLU A 68 1.95 -12.97 -9.58
N PHE A 69 2.19 -11.70 -9.87
CA PHE A 69 2.39 -10.68 -8.84
C PHE A 69 1.14 -10.49 -7.97
N ARG A 70 -0.05 -10.32 -8.58
CA ARG A 70 -1.29 -10.17 -7.82
C ARG A 70 -1.62 -11.42 -6.99
N LYS A 71 -1.35 -12.62 -7.52
CA LYS A 71 -1.48 -13.86 -6.77
C LYS A 71 -0.54 -13.92 -5.57
N ALA A 72 0.72 -13.49 -5.73
CA ALA A 72 1.64 -13.39 -4.60
C ALA A 72 1.17 -12.37 -3.56
N LEU A 73 0.60 -11.23 -3.99
CA LEU A 73 -0.01 -10.28 -3.06
C LEU A 73 -1.13 -10.93 -2.24
N SER A 74 -2.05 -11.67 -2.87
CA SER A 74 -3.16 -12.33 -2.17
C SER A 74 -2.73 -13.45 -1.21
N ASP A 75 -1.51 -13.97 -1.36
CA ASP A 75 -0.90 -15.00 -0.48
C ASP A 75 0.15 -14.42 0.50
N THR A 76 0.28 -13.10 0.57
CA THR A 76 1.26 -12.42 1.44
C THR A 76 0.62 -11.99 2.76
N LYS A 77 1.32 -12.25 3.90
CA LYS A 77 0.91 -11.80 5.24
C LYS A 77 1.31 -10.35 5.50
N ILE A 78 2.60 -10.01 5.28
CA ILE A 78 3.17 -8.71 5.64
C ILE A 78 3.94 -8.11 4.45
N THR A 79 3.86 -6.79 4.30
CA THR A 79 4.75 -6.01 3.42
C THR A 79 5.26 -4.76 4.14
N ILE A 80 6.49 -4.32 3.79
CA ILE A 80 6.98 -3.02 4.22
C ILE A 80 6.53 -1.96 3.23
N THR A 81 5.82 -0.95 3.73
CA THR A 81 5.22 0.10 2.91
C THR A 81 5.50 1.47 3.52
N VAL A 82 6.30 2.27 2.81
CA VAL A 82 6.66 3.64 3.21
C VAL A 82 6.51 4.59 2.02
N PRO A 83 6.23 5.88 2.24
CA PRO A 83 6.25 6.88 1.18
C PRO A 83 7.63 6.95 0.52
N ARG A 84 7.65 7.28 -0.78
CA ARG A 84 8.91 7.33 -1.53
C ARG A 84 9.90 8.34 -0.97
N CYS A 85 9.42 9.47 -0.48
CA CYS A 85 10.27 10.51 0.13
C CYS A 85 11.08 10.01 1.33
N ASP A 86 10.65 8.94 2.02
CA ASP A 86 11.38 8.38 3.16
C ASP A 86 12.59 7.53 2.74
N VAL A 87 12.56 6.96 1.52
CA VAL A 87 13.56 6.00 1.05
C VAL A 87 14.34 6.44 -0.20
N ASP A 88 13.89 7.47 -0.88
CA ASP A 88 14.46 7.97 -2.13
C ASP A 88 14.31 9.49 -2.25
N LYS A 89 14.88 10.23 -1.30
CA LYS A 89 14.82 11.71 -1.27
C LYS A 89 15.42 12.37 -2.50
N GLU A 90 16.41 11.76 -3.14
CA GLU A 90 17.04 12.31 -4.35
C GLU A 90 16.05 12.45 -5.50
N VAL A 91 15.07 11.56 -5.58
CA VAL A 91 14.08 11.55 -6.67
C VAL A 91 12.75 12.17 -6.22
N ALA A 92 12.30 11.88 -5.00
CA ALA A 92 11.00 12.33 -4.51
C ALA A 92 11.06 13.70 -3.81
N GLY A 93 12.27 14.17 -3.43
CA GLY A 93 12.40 15.35 -2.57
C GLY A 93 11.69 15.11 -1.24
N ASP A 94 10.98 16.13 -0.77
CA ASP A 94 10.12 16.07 0.42
C ASP A 94 8.63 15.88 0.05
N ILE A 95 8.34 15.49 -1.20
CA ILE A 95 6.96 15.32 -1.67
C ILE A 95 6.46 13.94 -1.25
N GLU A 96 5.52 13.95 -0.33
CA GLU A 96 4.78 12.77 0.07
C GLU A 96 3.61 12.52 -0.88
N THR A 97 3.43 11.29 -1.34
CA THR A 97 2.34 10.92 -2.24
C THR A 97 1.73 9.58 -1.84
N LEU A 98 0.40 9.49 -1.95
CA LEU A 98 -0.31 8.22 -1.89
C LEU A 98 -0.10 7.47 -3.19
N THR A 99 0.63 6.37 -3.13
CA THR A 99 0.91 5.50 -4.29
C THR A 99 -0.07 4.34 -4.36
N GLN A 100 -0.18 3.70 -5.54
CA GLN A 100 -1.02 2.51 -5.75
C GLN A 100 -0.67 1.37 -4.79
N ARG A 101 0.58 1.29 -4.29
CA ARG A 101 1.03 0.26 -3.37
C ARG A 101 0.14 0.10 -2.14
N TYR A 102 -0.33 1.20 -1.56
CA TYR A 102 -1.23 1.14 -0.40
C TYR A 102 -2.56 0.49 -0.76
N TRP A 103 -3.12 0.84 -1.93
CA TRP A 103 -4.36 0.24 -2.41
C TRP A 103 -4.21 -1.23 -2.75
N GLU A 104 -3.10 -1.64 -3.40
CA GLU A 104 -2.78 -3.03 -3.71
C GLU A 104 -2.74 -3.87 -2.43
N CYS A 105 -2.06 -3.39 -1.40
CA CYS A 105 -1.96 -4.06 -0.11
C CYS A 105 -3.31 -4.14 0.61
N MET A 106 -4.09 -3.06 0.62
CA MET A 106 -5.42 -3.05 1.25
C MET A 106 -6.39 -4.00 0.52
N LEU A 107 -6.38 -4.01 -0.83
CA LEU A 107 -7.23 -4.88 -1.64
C LEU A 107 -6.84 -6.35 -1.52
N SER A 108 -5.59 -6.65 -1.23
CA SER A 108 -5.09 -8.02 -1.01
C SER A 108 -5.07 -8.43 0.47
N ARG A 109 -5.61 -7.59 1.38
CA ARG A 109 -5.66 -7.85 2.84
C ARG A 109 -4.29 -8.15 3.45
N ILE A 110 -3.28 -7.37 3.10
CA ILE A 110 -1.91 -7.51 3.60
C ILE A 110 -1.72 -6.60 4.83
N VAL A 111 -1.04 -7.08 5.85
CA VAL A 111 -0.58 -6.23 6.95
C VAL A 111 0.55 -5.34 6.44
N MET A 112 0.32 -4.05 6.42
CA MET A 112 1.32 -3.05 6.04
C MET A 112 2.11 -2.63 7.28
N VAL A 113 3.43 -2.72 7.22
CA VAL A 113 4.37 -2.24 8.25
C VAL A 113 5.17 -1.09 7.64
N GLY A 114 5.27 0.03 8.33
CA GLY A 114 5.98 1.20 7.83
C GLY A 114 5.35 2.52 8.21
N ARG A 115 5.00 3.33 7.23
CA ARG A 115 4.32 4.63 7.43
C ARG A 115 3.26 4.86 6.36
N ALA A 116 2.10 5.34 6.78
CA ALA A 116 1.09 5.82 5.83
C ALA A 116 1.36 7.27 5.44
N PRO A 117 1.16 7.68 4.18
CA PRO A 117 1.13 9.10 3.84
C PRO A 117 -0.09 9.77 4.48
N GLN A 118 0.08 11.04 4.89
CA GLN A 118 -1.01 11.79 5.52
C GLN A 118 -2.25 11.88 4.64
N GLU A 119 -2.06 12.01 3.33
CA GLU A 119 -3.12 11.99 2.33
C GLU A 119 -4.02 10.74 2.44
N LEU A 120 -3.45 9.56 2.71
CA LEU A 120 -4.21 8.33 2.91
C LEU A 120 -5.02 8.37 4.21
N ILE A 121 -4.38 8.80 5.31
CA ILE A 121 -5.03 8.91 6.63
C ILE A 121 -6.22 9.88 6.55
N ASP A 122 -6.04 11.03 5.93
CA ASP A 122 -7.08 12.05 5.77
C ASP A 122 -8.25 11.53 4.91
N LEU A 123 -7.92 10.76 3.86
CA LEU A 123 -8.93 10.21 2.94
C LEU A 123 -9.81 9.14 3.60
N ILE A 124 -9.23 8.29 4.45
CA ILE A 124 -9.95 7.12 5.03
C ILE A 124 -10.33 7.28 6.50
N GLY A 125 -9.79 8.30 7.18
CA GLY A 125 -10.12 8.65 8.56
C GLY A 125 -9.41 7.80 9.64
N TYR A 126 -8.39 7.00 9.29
CA TYR A 126 -7.58 6.23 10.24
C TYR A 126 -6.23 5.84 9.62
N ASN A 127 -5.26 5.39 10.45
CA ASN A 127 -4.00 4.85 9.95
C ASN A 127 -4.14 3.36 9.61
N PRO A 128 -4.01 2.94 8.33
CA PRO A 128 -4.12 1.54 7.92
C PRO A 128 -2.81 0.76 8.06
N VAL A 129 -1.72 1.39 8.48
CA VAL A 129 -0.35 0.86 8.53
C VAL A 129 0.08 0.71 9.98
N ILE A 130 0.75 -0.38 10.31
CA ILE A 130 1.44 -0.54 11.59
C ILE A 130 2.73 0.26 11.53
N GLU A 131 2.84 1.29 12.36
CA GLU A 131 3.97 2.20 12.35
C GLU A 131 5.27 1.49 12.76
N TRP A 132 6.34 1.84 12.04
CA TRP A 132 7.69 1.37 12.27
C TRP A 132 8.60 2.58 12.52
N ASP A 133 9.57 2.42 13.42
CA ASP A 133 10.50 3.49 13.84
C ASP A 133 11.54 3.92 12.79
N GLY A 134 11.58 3.23 11.65
CA GLY A 134 12.52 3.52 10.55
C GLY A 134 13.92 2.92 10.73
N ILE A 135 14.18 2.15 11.80
CA ILE A 135 15.52 1.65 12.14
C ILE A 135 15.67 0.16 11.77
N ASN A 136 14.87 -0.71 12.37
CA ASN A 136 14.92 -2.16 12.16
C ASN A 136 13.53 -2.77 12.25
N ALA A 137 13.00 -3.23 11.14
CA ALA A 137 11.66 -3.82 11.08
C ALA A 137 11.60 -5.26 11.62
N THR A 138 12.75 -5.95 11.78
CA THR A 138 12.79 -7.37 12.16
C THR A 138 11.99 -7.70 13.42
N PRO A 139 12.21 -7.04 14.58
CA PRO A 139 11.49 -7.42 15.80
C PRO A 139 9.98 -7.21 15.67
N LEU A 140 9.56 -6.13 14.99
CA LEU A 140 8.15 -5.83 14.79
C LEU A 140 7.49 -6.86 13.88
N VAL A 141 8.13 -7.18 12.74
CA VAL A 141 7.62 -8.16 11.77
C VAL A 141 7.52 -9.56 12.40
N GLU A 142 8.54 -10.01 13.14
CA GLU A 142 8.50 -11.30 13.83
C GLU A 142 7.40 -11.35 14.91
N ASN A 143 7.21 -10.26 15.65
CA ASN A 143 6.10 -10.17 16.61
C ASN A 143 4.73 -10.24 15.92
N ILE A 144 4.54 -9.55 14.80
CA ILE A 144 3.29 -9.61 14.02
C ILE A 144 3.04 -11.02 13.51
N LEU A 145 4.07 -11.70 12.96
CA LEU A 145 3.93 -13.08 12.48
C LEU A 145 3.54 -14.06 13.58
N ASN A 146 4.11 -13.91 14.79
CA ASN A 146 3.78 -14.74 15.93
C ASN A 146 2.34 -14.53 16.45
N ASN A 147 1.74 -13.38 16.15
CA ASN A 147 0.39 -12.99 16.57
C ASN A 147 -0.50 -12.64 15.37
N ILE A 148 -0.32 -13.28 14.23
CA ILE A 148 -0.88 -12.85 12.93
C ILE A 148 -2.42 -12.78 12.94
N ASP A 149 -3.09 -13.63 13.70
CA ASP A 149 -4.55 -13.66 13.83
C ASP A 149 -5.12 -12.36 14.41
N GLU A 150 -4.36 -11.63 15.23
CA GLU A 150 -4.80 -10.35 15.82
C GLU A 150 -4.96 -9.24 14.77
N TYR A 151 -4.29 -9.36 13.64
CA TYR A 151 -4.29 -8.37 12.54
C TYR A 151 -5.37 -8.63 11.50
N GLN A 152 -6.12 -9.73 11.59
CA GLN A 152 -7.16 -10.06 10.61
C GLN A 152 -8.23 -8.97 10.52
N ASN A 153 -8.71 -8.45 11.63
CA ASN A 153 -9.71 -7.38 11.67
C ASN A 153 -9.21 -6.08 11.00
N LEU A 154 -7.92 -5.75 11.16
CA LEU A 154 -7.32 -4.58 10.53
C LEU A 154 -7.32 -4.72 9.00
N VAL A 155 -6.84 -5.86 8.47
CA VAL A 155 -6.77 -6.06 7.03
C VAL A 155 -8.15 -6.18 6.39
N ASP A 156 -9.13 -6.73 7.10
CA ASP A 156 -10.52 -6.76 6.66
C ASP A 156 -11.13 -5.36 6.58
N LYS A 157 -10.89 -4.53 7.59
CA LYS A 157 -11.28 -3.11 7.59
C LYS A 157 -10.64 -2.36 6.42
N ASN A 158 -9.32 -2.56 6.21
CA ASN A 158 -8.57 -1.96 5.12
C ASN A 158 -9.17 -2.33 3.76
N TYR A 159 -9.45 -3.60 3.54
CA TYR A 159 -10.08 -4.12 2.32
C TYR A 159 -11.44 -3.48 2.07
N GLN A 160 -12.34 -3.47 3.06
CA GLN A 160 -13.66 -2.87 2.92
C GLN A 160 -13.59 -1.37 2.64
N THR A 161 -12.61 -0.68 3.19
CA THR A 161 -12.37 0.74 2.94
C THR A 161 -11.86 0.96 1.51
N ALA A 162 -10.87 0.19 1.05
CA ALA A 162 -10.32 0.31 -0.30
C ALA A 162 -11.38 0.10 -1.39
N ILE A 163 -12.25 -0.91 -1.24
CA ILE A 163 -13.36 -1.13 -2.18
C ILE A 163 -14.25 0.12 -2.30
N LYS A 164 -14.50 0.82 -1.19
CA LYS A 164 -15.39 1.99 -1.19
C LYS A 164 -14.75 3.23 -1.82
N VAL A 165 -13.43 3.41 -1.70
CA VAL A 165 -12.81 4.70 -2.01
C VAL A 165 -11.69 4.66 -3.06
N ALA A 166 -11.10 3.50 -3.39
CA ALA A 166 -9.90 3.45 -4.21
C ALA A 166 -10.14 3.46 -5.73
N SER A 167 -11.36 3.15 -6.20
CA SER A 167 -11.59 2.94 -7.62
C SER A 167 -11.47 4.19 -8.48
N TRP A 168 -11.05 4.03 -9.75
CA TRP A 168 -11.08 5.09 -10.74
C TRP A 168 -12.48 5.67 -10.96
N ASN A 169 -13.55 4.87 -10.79
CA ASN A 169 -14.92 5.36 -10.90
C ASN A 169 -15.23 6.43 -9.85
N ILE A 170 -14.68 6.32 -8.65
CA ILE A 170 -14.81 7.36 -7.61
C ILE A 170 -14.09 8.64 -8.04
N ARG A 171 -12.87 8.53 -8.60
CA ARG A 171 -12.12 9.68 -9.09
C ARG A 171 -12.84 10.39 -10.23
N MET A 172 -13.39 9.63 -11.18
CA MET A 172 -14.20 10.21 -12.26
C MET A 172 -15.44 10.96 -11.74
N LYS A 173 -16.14 10.42 -10.74
CA LYS A 173 -17.25 11.12 -10.10
C LYS A 173 -16.80 12.43 -9.43
N GLN A 174 -15.64 12.45 -8.77
CA GLN A 174 -15.08 13.66 -8.16
C GLN A 174 -14.78 14.72 -9.23
N ILE A 175 -14.16 14.34 -10.35
CA ILE A 175 -13.88 15.23 -11.47
C ILE A 175 -15.18 15.80 -12.05
N MET A 176 -16.16 14.93 -12.36
CA MET A 176 -17.43 15.36 -12.94
C MET A 176 -18.20 16.31 -12.02
N ASN A 177 -18.22 16.04 -10.71
CA ASN A 177 -18.86 16.93 -9.74
C ASN A 177 -18.14 18.29 -9.66
N PHE A 178 -16.81 18.30 -9.68
CA PHE A 178 -16.03 19.53 -9.69
C PHE A 178 -16.33 20.39 -10.93
N LEU A 179 -16.35 19.78 -12.12
CA LEU A 179 -16.63 20.48 -13.37
C LEU A 179 -18.05 21.06 -13.39
N LYS A 180 -19.07 20.27 -12.96
CA LYS A 180 -20.45 20.75 -12.86
C LYS A 180 -20.59 21.93 -11.89
N ASN A 181 -19.91 21.87 -10.73
CA ASN A 181 -19.96 22.95 -9.74
C ASN A 181 -19.28 24.25 -10.21
N LYS A 182 -18.49 24.19 -11.28
CA LYS A 182 -17.81 25.33 -11.89
C LYS A 182 -18.48 25.80 -13.18
N GLU A 183 -19.72 25.36 -13.45
CA GLU A 183 -20.52 25.74 -14.63
C GLU A 183 -19.83 25.43 -15.98
N TYR A 184 -18.96 24.42 -15.99
CA TYR A 184 -18.47 23.90 -17.27
C TYR A 184 -19.57 23.02 -17.90
N ASP A 185 -19.98 23.36 -19.12
CA ASP A 185 -20.87 22.51 -19.94
C ASP A 185 -20.15 21.21 -20.30
N ILE A 186 -20.69 20.07 -19.81
CA ILE A 186 -20.12 18.73 -20.08
C ILE A 186 -21.25 17.83 -20.62
#